data_2b6a2448d660e76a371f0d81ddd6687b
#
_entry.id   2b6a2448d660e76a371f0d81ddd6687b
#
_cell.length_a   1.000
_cell.length_b   1.000
_cell.length_c   1.000
_cell.angle_alpha   90.00
_cell.angle_beta   90.00
_cell.angle_gamma   90.00
#
_symmetry.space_group_name_H-M   'P 1'
#
loop_
_entity.id
_entity.type
_entity.pdbx_description
1 polymer ?
#
loop_
_entity_poly.entity_id
_entity_poly.type
_entity_poly.pdbx_seq_one_letter_code
_entity_poly.pdbx_strand_id
1 'polypeptide(L)'
;MNQVELLSPAGNLKKLKIALNYGADAVYGGVSHFSLRNRASKEFTLETFKEGIDYAHALNKKIYATINGFPFNSQLKLLEEHIYKMAELEPDAFIIAAPGVVKLASKIAPHIPIHLSTQANVLNLLDAQVFYDLGVKRIVCARELSLNDAVEIKKALPDLELEIFVHGSMCFAFSGRCLISALQKGRVPNRGSCANDCRFDYEYYVKNPDNGVMMRLVEEEGVGTHIFNAKDLNLSGHIAEILSSNAISALKIEGRTKSSYYAAQTTRIYRLAVDDFYNNTLKPSFYASELNTLKNRGFTDGYLMRRPFERLDTQNHQTAISEGDFQVNGEITEDGRFFACKFTTTTNTAYEIIAPKNAAITPIVNEIGKIYTFEKRSYLVLYKILLENNTELETIHSGNVNLVRLPAPLPAFSFLRTQARV
;
A
#
# COMPACT_ATOMS: atom_id res chain seq x y z
N MET A 1 18.28 19.07 8.32
CA MET A 1 16.93 18.84 7.80
C MET A 1 16.50 17.47 8.32
N ASN A 2 15.29 17.35 8.89
CA ASN A 2 14.76 16.04 9.25
C ASN A 2 14.49 15.27 7.95
N GLN A 3 14.91 14.00 7.92
CA GLN A 3 14.64 13.12 6.77
C GLN A 3 13.14 12.89 6.66
N VAL A 4 12.59 12.88 5.42
CA VAL A 4 11.17 12.58 5.18
C VAL A 4 10.81 11.19 5.70
N GLU A 5 9.65 11.05 6.34
CA GLU A 5 9.13 9.78 6.84
C GLU A 5 8.52 8.95 5.70
N LEU A 6 8.89 7.68 5.59
CA LEU A 6 8.25 6.73 4.69
C LEU A 6 7.22 5.89 5.45
N LEU A 7 5.93 6.11 5.14
CA LEU A 7 4.79 5.46 5.79
C LEU A 7 4.21 4.36 4.89
N SER A 8 4.29 3.12 5.35
CA SER A 8 3.86 1.94 4.59
C SER A 8 2.59 1.30 5.15
N PRO A 9 1.79 0.64 4.27
CA PRO A 9 0.55 0.00 4.69
C PRO A 9 0.80 -1.30 5.44
N ALA A 10 0.09 -1.51 6.56
CA ALA A 10 0.06 -2.75 7.31
C ALA A 10 -1.39 -3.25 7.45
N GLY A 11 -1.78 -4.26 6.68
CA GLY A 11 -3.12 -4.87 6.80
C GLY A 11 -3.20 -5.94 7.88
N ASN A 12 -2.06 -6.41 8.41
CA ASN A 12 -1.94 -7.33 9.54
C ASN A 12 -0.51 -7.32 10.07
N LEU A 13 -0.27 -8.04 11.18
CA LEU A 13 1.02 -8.11 11.86
C LEU A 13 2.16 -8.56 10.93
N LYS A 14 1.95 -9.57 10.09
CA LYS A 14 2.96 -10.05 9.13
C LYS A 14 3.39 -8.96 8.15
N LYS A 15 2.43 -8.23 7.57
CA LYS A 15 2.73 -7.12 6.64
C LYS A 15 3.40 -5.96 7.35
N LEU A 16 3.07 -5.72 8.62
CA LEU A 16 3.75 -4.74 9.47
C LEU A 16 5.23 -5.08 9.59
N LYS A 17 5.55 -6.30 10.05
CA LYS A 17 6.93 -6.78 10.19
C LYS A 17 7.69 -6.67 8.86
N ILE A 18 7.07 -7.07 7.75
CA ILE A 18 7.65 -6.96 6.41
C ILE A 18 7.95 -5.48 6.07
N ALA A 19 6.97 -4.58 6.15
CA ALA A 19 7.16 -3.19 5.77
C ALA A 19 8.31 -2.52 6.55
N LEU A 20 8.39 -2.75 7.86
CA LEU A 20 9.46 -2.22 8.70
C LEU A 20 10.84 -2.78 8.30
N ASN A 21 10.94 -4.08 8.05
CA ASN A 21 12.21 -4.70 7.61
C ASN A 21 12.65 -4.26 6.21
N TYR A 22 11.72 -3.83 5.37
CA TYR A 22 12.02 -3.29 4.03
C TYR A 22 12.28 -1.77 4.01
N GLY A 23 12.31 -1.12 5.17
CA GLY A 23 12.79 0.24 5.34
C GLY A 23 11.72 1.30 5.54
N ALA A 24 10.49 0.94 5.91
CA ALA A 24 9.52 1.91 6.39
C ALA A 24 10.00 2.55 7.70
N ASP A 25 9.70 3.85 7.88
CA ASP A 25 9.92 4.57 9.13
C ASP A 25 8.70 4.47 10.03
N ALA A 26 7.53 4.35 9.42
CA ALA A 26 6.27 4.14 10.09
C ALA A 26 5.36 3.21 9.29
N VAL A 27 4.41 2.58 9.97
CA VAL A 27 3.35 1.79 9.36
C VAL A 27 1.99 2.25 9.84
N TYR A 28 0.95 2.03 9.02
CA TYR A 28 -0.41 2.33 9.42
C TYR A 28 -1.33 1.12 9.23
N GLY A 29 -2.14 0.88 10.23
CA GLY A 29 -3.10 -0.21 10.28
C GLY A 29 -4.30 0.14 11.13
N GLY A 30 -5.22 -0.79 11.33
CA GLY A 30 -6.36 -0.56 12.21
C GLY A 30 -7.01 -1.84 12.63
N VAL A 31 -7.55 -1.82 13.82
CA VAL A 31 -8.42 -2.85 14.37
C VAL A 31 -9.86 -2.53 13.93
N SER A 32 -10.61 -3.56 13.58
CA SER A 32 -11.93 -3.55 12.94
C SER A 32 -12.94 -2.46 13.39
N HIS A 33 -14.06 -2.35 12.72
CA HIS A 33 -15.25 -1.51 12.86
C HIS A 33 -15.14 -0.03 12.45
N PHE A 34 -14.12 0.72 12.89
CA PHE A 34 -14.02 2.16 12.59
C PHE A 34 -12.84 2.49 11.67
N SER A 35 -12.15 1.47 11.18
CA SER A 35 -11.10 1.61 10.17
C SER A 35 -11.64 1.33 8.78
N LEU A 36 -11.30 2.17 7.80
CA LEU A 36 -11.62 1.90 6.40
C LEU A 36 -10.77 0.75 5.85
N ARG A 37 -11.31 0.04 4.85
CA ARG A 37 -10.69 -1.14 4.23
C ARG A 37 -10.64 -2.37 5.12
N ASN A 38 -11.52 -2.45 6.12
CA ASN A 38 -11.65 -3.62 6.97
C ASN A 38 -12.33 -4.78 6.22
N ARG A 39 -11.60 -5.87 6.05
CA ARG A 39 -12.12 -7.17 5.58
C ARG A 39 -12.00 -8.16 6.73
N ALA A 40 -13.12 -8.44 7.35
CA ALA A 40 -13.36 -9.03 8.67
C ALA A 40 -12.59 -10.31 9.11
N SER A 41 -11.63 -10.86 8.38
CA SER A 41 -10.99 -12.12 8.81
C SER A 41 -9.46 -12.17 8.72
N LYS A 42 -8.81 -11.09 8.28
CA LYS A 42 -7.35 -11.09 8.05
C LYS A 42 -6.63 -9.86 8.59
N GLU A 43 -7.30 -9.02 9.37
CA GLU A 43 -6.76 -7.77 9.91
C GLU A 43 -6.30 -7.93 11.36
N PHE A 44 -5.83 -6.83 11.96
CA PHE A 44 -5.40 -6.84 13.35
C PHE A 44 -6.57 -7.08 14.32
N THR A 45 -6.32 -7.88 15.34
CA THR A 45 -7.02 -7.84 16.62
C THR A 45 -6.33 -6.82 17.54
N LEU A 46 -6.90 -6.52 18.72
CA LEU A 46 -6.24 -5.66 19.69
C LEU A 46 -4.89 -6.25 20.14
N GLU A 47 -4.83 -7.56 20.35
CA GLU A 47 -3.64 -8.28 20.78
C GLU A 47 -2.54 -8.23 19.70
N THR A 48 -2.89 -8.56 18.46
CA THR A 48 -1.91 -8.53 17.36
C THR A 48 -1.51 -7.09 16.96
N PHE A 49 -2.37 -6.09 17.24
CA PHE A 49 -2.00 -4.69 17.05
C PHE A 49 -1.01 -4.24 18.12
N LYS A 50 -1.21 -4.66 19.40
CA LYS A 50 -0.25 -4.43 20.48
C LYS A 50 1.11 -5.09 20.19
N GLU A 51 1.10 -6.35 19.73
CA GLU A 51 2.35 -7.01 19.29
C GLU A 51 3.04 -6.20 18.17
N GLY A 52 2.26 -5.63 17.25
CA GLY A 52 2.77 -4.77 16.20
C GLY A 52 3.41 -3.48 16.72
N ILE A 53 2.80 -2.84 17.74
CA ILE A 53 3.37 -1.66 18.41
C ILE A 53 4.70 -2.03 19.07
N ASP A 54 4.75 -3.10 19.87
CA ASP A 54 5.95 -3.53 20.56
C ASP A 54 7.09 -3.86 19.57
N TYR A 55 6.75 -4.53 18.46
CA TYR A 55 7.70 -4.82 17.40
C TYR A 55 8.23 -3.54 16.70
N ALA A 56 7.36 -2.58 16.39
CA ALA A 56 7.77 -1.32 15.78
C ALA A 56 8.66 -0.50 16.73
N HIS A 57 8.27 -0.37 17.99
CA HIS A 57 9.03 0.37 19.01
C HIS A 57 10.40 -0.28 19.29
N ALA A 58 10.51 -1.62 19.31
CA ALA A 58 11.79 -2.33 19.43
C ALA A 58 12.76 -1.99 18.28
N LEU A 59 12.24 -1.59 17.12
CA LEU A 59 13.04 -1.13 15.98
C LEU A 59 13.20 0.41 15.92
N ASN A 60 12.75 1.17 16.93
CA ASN A 60 12.65 2.63 16.91
C ASN A 60 11.83 3.16 15.72
N LYS A 61 10.75 2.45 15.38
CA LYS A 61 9.81 2.78 14.30
C LYS A 61 8.43 3.07 14.89
N LYS A 62 7.55 3.67 14.07
CA LYS A 62 6.23 4.14 14.49
C LYS A 62 5.10 3.30 13.90
N ILE A 63 3.97 3.31 14.61
CA ILE A 63 2.72 2.71 14.13
C ILE A 63 1.55 3.67 14.36
N TYR A 64 0.76 3.91 13.30
CA TYR A 64 -0.40 4.80 13.35
C TYR A 64 -1.70 4.01 13.24
N ALA A 65 -2.60 4.22 14.20
CA ALA A 65 -3.88 3.53 14.27
C ALA A 65 -4.96 4.28 13.48
N THR A 66 -5.60 3.60 12.51
CA THR A 66 -6.66 4.19 11.71
C THR A 66 -8.02 4.05 12.38
N ILE A 67 -8.67 5.21 12.67
CA ILE A 67 -10.05 5.35 13.14
C ILE A 67 -10.75 6.32 12.19
N ASN A 68 -10.72 6.02 10.89
CA ASN A 68 -11.07 6.94 9.82
C ASN A 68 -12.40 6.61 9.12
N GLY A 69 -13.22 5.74 9.69
CA GLY A 69 -14.60 5.53 9.27
C GLY A 69 -15.51 6.67 9.73
N PHE A 70 -16.64 6.86 9.03
CA PHE A 70 -17.67 7.85 9.39
C PHE A 70 -18.79 7.14 10.18
N PRO A 71 -18.90 7.35 11.52
CA PRO A 71 -19.89 6.69 12.35
C PRO A 71 -21.27 7.34 12.19
N PHE A 72 -22.32 6.54 12.34
CA PHE A 72 -23.69 7.03 12.58
C PHE A 72 -23.91 7.25 14.08
N ASN A 73 -24.95 8.02 14.44
CA ASN A 73 -25.30 8.29 15.85
C ASN A 73 -25.45 7.01 16.69
N SER A 74 -26.00 5.95 16.14
CA SER A 74 -26.15 4.64 16.81
C SER A 74 -24.82 3.95 17.14
N GLN A 75 -23.71 4.41 16.57
CA GLN A 75 -22.37 3.83 16.75
C GLN A 75 -21.46 4.67 17.66
N LEU A 76 -21.90 5.86 18.09
CA LEU A 76 -21.03 6.80 18.83
C LEU A 76 -20.52 6.23 20.14
N LYS A 77 -21.37 5.53 20.90
CA LYS A 77 -20.94 4.87 22.15
C LYS A 77 -19.87 3.80 21.90
N LEU A 78 -20.08 2.96 20.89
CA LEU A 78 -19.10 1.94 20.52
C LEU A 78 -17.78 2.55 19.99
N LEU A 79 -17.87 3.67 19.29
CA LEU A 79 -16.69 4.42 18.85
C LEU A 79 -15.89 4.96 20.03
N GLU A 80 -16.58 5.56 21.02
CA GLU A 80 -15.93 6.07 22.22
C GLU A 80 -15.19 4.96 22.96
N GLU A 81 -15.84 3.81 23.21
CA GLU A 81 -15.23 2.62 23.80
C GLU A 81 -14.02 2.12 22.97
N HIS A 82 -14.13 2.18 21.64
CA HIS A 82 -13.04 1.78 20.75
C HIS A 82 -11.84 2.74 20.86
N ILE A 83 -12.07 4.04 20.95
CA ILE A 83 -10.98 5.03 21.10
C ILE A 83 -10.25 4.79 22.43
N TYR A 84 -10.97 4.53 23.54
CA TYR A 84 -10.35 4.18 24.82
C TYR A 84 -9.44 2.94 24.71
N LYS A 85 -9.96 1.84 24.16
CA LYS A 85 -9.19 0.61 23.96
C LYS A 85 -7.95 0.81 23.07
N MET A 86 -8.08 1.61 22.02
CA MET A 86 -6.96 1.92 21.14
C MET A 86 -5.93 2.82 21.81
N ALA A 87 -6.37 3.74 22.68
CA ALA A 87 -5.48 4.61 23.45
C ALA A 87 -4.63 3.83 24.46
N GLU A 88 -5.22 2.82 25.12
CA GLU A 88 -4.52 1.91 26.04
C GLU A 88 -3.37 1.12 25.38
N LEU A 89 -3.40 0.96 24.06
CA LEU A 89 -2.34 0.29 23.30
C LEU A 89 -1.15 1.21 23.00
N GLU A 90 -1.31 2.53 23.18
CA GLU A 90 -0.28 3.56 22.96
C GLU A 90 0.32 3.59 21.54
N PRO A 91 -0.49 3.70 20.46
CA PRO A 91 0.04 3.95 19.12
C PRO A 91 0.64 5.36 19.04
N ASP A 92 1.56 5.57 18.10
CA ASP A 92 2.24 6.87 17.93
C ASP A 92 1.34 7.98 17.38
N ALA A 93 0.22 7.65 16.75
CA ALA A 93 -0.83 8.60 16.36
C ALA A 93 -2.15 7.89 15.99
N PHE A 94 -3.24 8.66 16.01
CA PHE A 94 -4.51 8.27 15.43
C PHE A 94 -4.69 8.91 14.05
N ILE A 95 -5.14 8.15 13.03
CA ILE A 95 -5.54 8.67 11.73
C ILE A 95 -7.07 8.77 11.70
N ILE A 96 -7.63 9.98 11.73
CA ILE A 96 -9.06 10.25 11.88
C ILE A 96 -9.55 11.14 10.72
N ALA A 97 -10.80 10.94 10.23
CA ALA A 97 -11.37 11.71 9.13
C ALA A 97 -12.43 12.72 9.57
N ALA A 98 -13.33 12.33 10.47
CA ALA A 98 -14.48 13.15 10.85
C ALA A 98 -14.11 14.16 11.95
N PRO A 99 -14.41 15.48 11.80
CA PRO A 99 -14.00 16.52 12.75
C PRO A 99 -14.57 16.30 14.16
N GLY A 100 -15.80 15.78 14.29
CA GLY A 100 -16.37 15.41 15.59
C GLY A 100 -15.61 14.29 16.28
N VAL A 101 -15.08 13.32 15.51
CA VAL A 101 -14.24 12.23 16.05
C VAL A 101 -12.85 12.74 16.41
N VAL A 102 -12.29 13.71 15.67
CA VAL A 102 -11.04 14.42 16.03
C VAL A 102 -11.19 15.03 17.43
N LYS A 103 -12.26 15.81 17.65
CA LYS A 103 -12.52 16.45 18.95
C LYS A 103 -12.74 15.44 20.08
N LEU A 104 -13.45 14.33 19.81
CA LEU A 104 -13.68 13.26 20.78
C LEU A 104 -12.36 12.58 21.16
N ALA A 105 -11.56 12.18 20.18
CA ALA A 105 -10.27 11.51 20.41
C ALA A 105 -9.28 12.42 21.15
N SER A 106 -9.19 13.70 20.81
CA SER A 106 -8.36 14.66 21.54
C SER A 106 -8.78 14.81 23.01
N LYS A 107 -10.07 14.63 23.33
CA LYS A 107 -10.56 14.66 24.71
C LYS A 107 -10.21 13.37 25.47
N ILE A 108 -10.34 12.21 24.83
CA ILE A 108 -10.10 10.89 25.44
C ILE A 108 -8.61 10.63 25.62
N ALA A 109 -7.82 10.91 24.59
CA ALA A 109 -6.39 10.61 24.54
C ALA A 109 -5.56 11.83 24.09
N PRO A 110 -5.49 12.90 24.91
CA PRO A 110 -4.82 14.15 24.54
C PRO A 110 -3.31 14.01 24.30
N HIS A 111 -2.71 12.92 24.78
CA HIS A 111 -1.29 12.60 24.58
C HIS A 111 -1.00 11.92 23.25
N ILE A 112 -2.01 11.39 22.56
CA ILE A 112 -1.82 10.73 21.25
C ILE A 112 -2.08 11.74 20.13
N PRO A 113 -1.08 12.05 19.29
CA PRO A 113 -1.23 12.96 18.17
C PRO A 113 -2.32 12.51 17.18
N ILE A 114 -2.99 13.46 16.56
CA ILE A 114 -3.97 13.17 15.50
C ILE A 114 -3.41 13.55 14.14
N HIS A 115 -3.43 12.59 13.23
CA HIS A 115 -3.20 12.78 11.81
C HIS A 115 -4.55 12.78 11.09
N LEU A 116 -4.85 13.84 10.35
CA LEU A 116 -6.10 13.95 9.61
C LEU A 116 -6.07 13.05 8.38
N SER A 117 -7.06 12.20 8.23
CA SER A 117 -7.16 11.32 7.05
C SER A 117 -7.47 12.11 5.78
N THR A 118 -6.94 11.65 4.65
CA THR A 118 -7.22 12.18 3.30
C THR A 118 -8.71 12.32 2.98
N GLN A 119 -9.58 11.57 3.64
CA GLN A 119 -11.03 11.64 3.46
C GLN A 119 -11.67 12.89 4.05
N ALA A 120 -10.94 13.68 4.84
CA ALA A 120 -11.35 15.04 5.19
C ALA A 120 -11.30 15.98 3.98
N ASN A 121 -10.63 15.60 2.88
CA ASN A 121 -10.54 16.31 1.61
C ASN A 121 -9.93 17.72 1.72
N VAL A 122 -8.89 17.88 2.50
CA VAL A 122 -8.18 19.15 2.60
C VAL A 122 -7.42 19.44 1.32
N LEU A 123 -7.74 20.55 0.67
CA LEU A 123 -7.21 21.01 -0.61
C LEU A 123 -6.62 22.43 -0.57
N ASN A 124 -6.85 23.15 0.49
CA ASN A 124 -6.50 24.56 0.58
C ASN A 124 -6.12 24.97 2.01
N LEU A 125 -5.57 26.16 2.14
CA LEU A 125 -5.11 26.71 3.41
C LEU A 125 -6.23 26.88 4.43
N LEU A 126 -7.44 27.31 4.01
CA LEU A 126 -8.53 27.58 4.95
C LEU A 126 -9.01 26.28 5.62
N ASP A 127 -9.15 25.20 4.86
CA ASP A 127 -9.50 23.89 5.42
C ASP A 127 -8.37 23.35 6.32
N ALA A 128 -7.12 23.54 5.92
CA ALA A 128 -5.95 23.14 6.71
C ALA A 128 -5.91 23.89 8.06
N GLN A 129 -6.19 25.21 8.06
CA GLN A 129 -6.24 26.03 9.25
C GLN A 129 -7.30 25.56 10.25
N VAL A 130 -8.51 25.22 9.79
CA VAL A 130 -9.58 24.72 10.67
C VAL A 130 -9.14 23.46 11.42
N PHE A 131 -8.50 22.53 10.74
CA PHE A 131 -8.04 21.30 11.40
C PHE A 131 -6.80 21.52 12.26
N TYR A 132 -5.92 22.44 11.88
CA TYR A 132 -4.78 22.86 12.70
C TYR A 132 -5.28 23.47 14.04
N ASP A 133 -6.29 24.34 14.00
CA ASP A 133 -6.92 24.93 15.18
C ASP A 133 -7.63 23.89 16.05
N LEU A 134 -8.09 22.78 15.47
CA LEU A 134 -8.59 21.61 16.21
C LEU A 134 -7.49 20.75 16.85
N GLY A 135 -6.21 21.12 16.70
CA GLY A 135 -5.07 20.44 17.30
C GLY A 135 -4.49 19.29 16.48
N VAL A 136 -4.91 19.16 15.21
CA VAL A 136 -4.32 18.16 14.28
C VAL A 136 -2.84 18.50 14.05
N LYS A 137 -1.98 17.47 14.12
CA LYS A 137 -0.52 17.59 13.95
C LYS A 137 -0.04 17.32 12.53
N ARG A 138 -0.75 16.45 11.80
CA ARG A 138 -0.44 16.09 10.43
C ARG A 138 -1.70 16.00 9.58
N ILE A 139 -1.65 16.48 8.36
CA ILE A 139 -2.72 16.31 7.37
C ILE A 139 -2.25 15.37 6.26
N VAL A 140 -2.99 14.26 6.08
CA VAL A 140 -2.89 13.45 4.87
C VAL A 140 -3.66 14.17 3.76
N CYS A 141 -2.94 14.84 2.90
CA CYS A 141 -3.52 15.68 1.85
C CYS A 141 -4.46 14.89 0.92
N ALA A 142 -5.45 15.55 0.37
CA ALA A 142 -6.24 14.99 -0.71
C ALA A 142 -5.33 14.70 -1.92
N ARG A 143 -5.65 13.63 -2.68
CA ARG A 143 -4.85 13.25 -3.87
C ARG A 143 -4.94 14.26 -5.00
N GLU A 144 -5.91 15.14 -4.93
CA GLU A 144 -6.19 16.24 -5.86
C GLU A 144 -5.41 17.52 -5.53
N LEU A 145 -4.72 17.57 -4.38
CA LEU A 145 -3.85 18.70 -4.01
C LEU A 145 -2.58 18.71 -4.87
N SER A 146 -2.22 19.89 -5.37
CA SER A 146 -0.94 20.06 -6.07
C SER A 146 0.23 20.30 -5.10
N LEU A 147 1.47 20.07 -5.57
CA LEU A 147 2.66 20.35 -4.76
C LEU A 147 2.78 21.83 -4.41
N ASN A 148 2.37 22.72 -5.33
CA ASN A 148 2.37 24.17 -5.07
C ASN A 148 1.40 24.55 -3.94
N ASP A 149 0.17 24.00 -3.95
CA ASP A 149 -0.79 24.23 -2.87
C ASP A 149 -0.23 23.69 -1.53
N ALA A 150 0.45 22.54 -1.53
CA ALA A 150 1.12 22.01 -0.33
C ALA A 150 2.22 22.97 0.20
N VAL A 151 3.01 23.56 -0.71
CA VAL A 151 4.03 24.56 -0.35
C VAL A 151 3.42 25.81 0.26
N GLU A 152 2.28 26.28 -0.28
CA GLU A 152 1.56 27.44 0.27
C GLU A 152 1.01 27.16 1.67
N ILE A 153 0.40 25.99 1.87
CA ILE A 153 -0.09 25.55 3.19
C ILE A 153 1.08 25.48 4.18
N LYS A 154 2.19 24.85 3.80
CA LYS A 154 3.37 24.70 4.67
C LYS A 154 4.02 26.04 5.06
N LYS A 155 4.04 27.00 4.13
CA LYS A 155 4.54 28.36 4.42
C LYS A 155 3.66 29.09 5.44
N ALA A 156 2.33 28.93 5.35
CA ALA A 156 1.40 29.59 6.26
C ALA A 156 1.30 28.88 7.63
N LEU A 157 1.48 27.56 7.65
CA LEU A 157 1.38 26.69 8.84
C LEU A 157 2.68 25.86 8.99
N PRO A 158 3.79 26.49 9.41
CA PRO A 158 5.12 25.84 9.41
C PRO A 158 5.22 24.63 10.35
N ASP A 159 4.42 24.59 11.43
CA ASP A 159 4.40 23.51 12.41
C ASP A 159 3.49 22.34 11.99
N LEU A 160 2.62 22.54 11.00
CA LEU A 160 1.76 21.50 10.47
C LEU A 160 2.55 20.54 9.58
N GLU A 161 2.47 19.25 9.84
CA GLU A 161 3.04 18.22 8.97
C GLU A 161 2.10 17.91 7.82
N LEU A 162 2.65 17.82 6.61
CA LEU A 162 1.91 17.40 5.41
C LEU A 162 2.39 16.04 4.93
N GLU A 163 1.44 15.14 4.70
CA GLU A 163 1.64 13.78 4.21
C GLU A 163 0.94 13.63 2.87
N ILE A 164 1.61 13.07 1.87
CA ILE A 164 1.03 12.81 0.55
C ILE A 164 1.10 11.32 0.19
N PHE A 165 0.10 10.83 -0.58
CA PHE A 165 0.22 9.53 -1.21
C PHE A 165 1.22 9.60 -2.37
N VAL A 166 2.11 8.59 -2.43
CA VAL A 166 3.12 8.49 -3.50
C VAL A 166 2.95 7.24 -4.35
N HIS A 167 2.21 6.24 -3.86
CA HIS A 167 2.02 4.99 -4.59
C HIS A 167 0.71 4.30 -4.26
N GLY A 168 0.16 3.58 -5.26
CA GLY A 168 -0.95 2.66 -5.09
C GLY A 168 -2.25 3.13 -5.71
N SER A 169 -3.33 2.48 -5.33
CA SER A 169 -4.62 2.65 -5.98
C SER A 169 -5.18 4.07 -5.86
N MET A 170 -5.44 4.70 -6.99
CA MET A 170 -6.24 5.92 -7.05
C MET A 170 -7.72 5.61 -6.91
N CYS A 171 -8.49 6.53 -6.35
CA CYS A 171 -9.95 6.46 -6.34
C CYS A 171 -10.51 7.27 -7.50
N PHE A 172 -11.57 6.77 -8.16
CA PHE A 172 -12.30 7.55 -9.15
C PHE A 172 -13.02 8.75 -8.51
N ALA A 173 -13.60 8.53 -7.33
CA ALA A 173 -14.27 9.60 -6.59
C ALA A 173 -13.25 10.46 -5.84
N PHE A 174 -13.62 11.71 -5.63
CA PHE A 174 -12.81 12.72 -4.96
C PHE A 174 -12.37 12.25 -3.56
N SER A 175 -11.11 11.93 -3.41
CA SER A 175 -10.47 11.41 -2.18
C SER A 175 -11.31 10.41 -1.38
N GLY A 176 -12.03 9.51 -2.10
CA GLY A 176 -12.79 8.42 -1.48
C GLY A 176 -14.23 8.76 -1.10
N ARG A 177 -14.76 9.95 -1.39
CA ARG A 177 -16.19 10.28 -1.20
C ARG A 177 -17.02 9.69 -2.35
N CYS A 178 -17.38 8.40 -2.23
CA CYS A 178 -17.99 7.61 -3.28
C CYS A 178 -19.22 6.87 -2.78
N LEU A 179 -20.24 6.72 -3.65
CA LEU A 179 -21.46 5.96 -3.39
C LEU A 179 -21.64 4.75 -4.33
N ILE A 180 -20.76 4.53 -5.32
CA ILE A 180 -20.96 3.51 -6.36
C ILE A 180 -21.18 2.13 -5.74
N SER A 181 -20.30 1.68 -4.83
CA SER A 181 -20.46 0.39 -4.18
C SER A 181 -21.72 0.29 -3.28
N ALA A 182 -22.17 1.41 -2.73
CA ALA A 182 -23.42 1.42 -1.95
C ALA A 182 -24.63 1.24 -2.84
N LEU A 183 -24.66 1.89 -4.00
CA LEU A 183 -25.76 1.79 -4.97
C LEU A 183 -25.78 0.42 -5.66
N GLN A 184 -24.61 -0.10 -6.04
CA GLN A 184 -24.52 -1.36 -6.81
C GLN A 184 -24.65 -2.62 -5.93
N LYS A 185 -24.14 -2.60 -4.70
CA LYS A 185 -24.01 -3.80 -3.85
C LYS A 185 -24.39 -3.57 -2.39
N GLY A 186 -25.01 -2.45 -2.04
CA GLY A 186 -25.35 -2.11 -0.67
C GLY A 186 -24.14 -1.95 0.27
N ARG A 187 -22.91 -1.84 -0.31
CA ARG A 187 -21.67 -1.75 0.46
C ARG A 187 -21.19 -0.29 0.50
N VAL A 188 -21.19 0.30 1.67
CA VAL A 188 -20.88 1.73 1.85
C VAL A 188 -19.35 1.95 1.89
N PRO A 189 -18.74 2.57 0.85
CA PRO A 189 -17.29 2.76 0.77
C PRO A 189 -16.72 3.57 1.93
N ASN A 190 -17.43 4.63 2.34
CA ASN A 190 -17.01 5.53 3.44
C ASN A 190 -17.11 4.90 4.83
N ARG A 191 -17.54 3.64 4.90
CA ARG A 191 -17.57 2.80 6.11
C ARG A 191 -16.65 1.58 6.02
N GLY A 192 -15.68 1.62 5.12
CA GLY A 192 -14.72 0.53 4.94
C GLY A 192 -15.14 -0.60 4.01
N SER A 193 -16.37 -0.55 3.48
CA SER A 193 -16.96 -1.63 2.68
C SER A 193 -16.94 -1.37 1.17
N CYS A 194 -15.87 -0.77 0.63
CA CYS A 194 -15.72 -0.60 -0.81
C CYS A 194 -15.61 -1.95 -1.54
N ALA A 195 -16.49 -2.19 -2.51
CA ALA A 195 -16.47 -3.39 -3.34
C ALA A 195 -15.61 -3.22 -4.61
N ASN A 196 -15.05 -2.04 -4.84
CA ASN A 196 -14.31 -1.65 -6.04
C ASN A 196 -15.15 -1.68 -7.34
N ASP A 197 -16.46 -1.40 -7.25
CA ASP A 197 -17.37 -1.47 -8.40
C ASP A 197 -16.95 -0.55 -9.56
N CYS A 198 -16.23 0.55 -9.28
CA CYS A 198 -15.65 1.41 -10.32
C CYS A 198 -14.55 0.74 -11.16
N ARG A 199 -14.23 -0.53 -10.92
CA ARG A 199 -13.15 -1.30 -11.58
C ARG A 199 -13.64 -2.58 -12.22
N PHE A 200 -14.95 -2.79 -12.28
CA PHE A 200 -15.54 -3.91 -13.01
C PHE A 200 -15.68 -3.58 -14.48
N ASP A 201 -15.67 -4.62 -15.30
CA ASP A 201 -16.04 -4.55 -16.70
C ASP A 201 -17.55 -4.34 -16.76
N TYR A 202 -17.98 -3.19 -17.31
CA TYR A 202 -19.37 -2.87 -17.54
C TYR A 202 -19.73 -3.07 -19.01
N GLU A 203 -20.88 -3.70 -19.25
CA GLU A 203 -21.50 -3.73 -20.58
C GLU A 203 -22.50 -2.59 -20.67
N TYR A 204 -22.51 -1.91 -21.80
CA TYR A 204 -23.42 -0.79 -22.08
C TYR A 204 -24.51 -1.23 -23.05
N TYR A 205 -25.73 -0.82 -22.72
CA TYR A 205 -26.90 -1.07 -23.55
C TYR A 205 -27.63 0.23 -23.79
N VAL A 206 -28.05 0.47 -25.06
CA VAL A 206 -29.00 1.53 -25.43
C VAL A 206 -30.38 0.88 -25.55
N LYS A 207 -31.33 1.41 -24.79
CA LYS A 207 -32.74 0.98 -24.90
C LYS A 207 -33.49 1.97 -25.83
N ASN A 208 -34.12 1.45 -26.87
CA ASN A 208 -35.08 2.24 -27.64
C ASN A 208 -36.37 2.40 -26.81
N PRO A 209 -36.76 3.64 -26.42
CA PRO A 209 -37.92 3.86 -25.58
C PRO A 209 -39.24 3.49 -26.23
N ASP A 210 -39.32 3.53 -27.59
CA ASP A 210 -40.57 3.32 -28.32
C ASP A 210 -40.95 1.84 -28.44
N ASN A 211 -39.98 0.95 -28.59
CA ASN A 211 -40.20 -0.50 -28.75
C ASN A 211 -39.58 -1.37 -27.67
N GLY A 212 -38.83 -0.79 -26.72
CA GLY A 212 -38.19 -1.48 -25.62
C GLY A 212 -36.99 -2.34 -26.01
N VAL A 213 -36.55 -2.34 -27.27
CA VAL A 213 -35.41 -3.14 -27.73
C VAL A 213 -34.13 -2.61 -27.09
N MET A 214 -33.37 -3.54 -26.46
CA MET A 214 -32.04 -3.26 -25.91
C MET A 214 -30.96 -3.67 -26.93
N MET A 215 -30.12 -2.73 -27.30
CA MET A 215 -28.97 -2.95 -28.18
C MET A 215 -27.68 -2.80 -27.35
N ARG A 216 -26.84 -3.84 -27.37
CA ARG A 216 -25.53 -3.77 -26.74
C ARG A 216 -24.63 -2.83 -27.54
N LEU A 217 -24.02 -1.86 -26.87
CA LEU A 217 -22.93 -1.08 -27.46
C LEU A 217 -21.67 -1.96 -27.40
N VAL A 218 -21.17 -2.33 -28.56
CA VAL A 218 -19.89 -3.04 -28.73
C VAL A 218 -18.92 -2.04 -29.35
N GLU A 219 -17.87 -1.69 -28.62
CA GLU A 219 -16.73 -1.00 -29.22
C GLU A 219 -15.82 -2.02 -29.91
N GLU A 220 -15.12 -1.59 -30.95
CA GLU A 220 -14.31 -2.48 -31.80
C GLU A 220 -13.20 -3.16 -31.02
N GLU A 221 -12.97 -4.42 -31.37
CA GLU A 221 -11.94 -5.39 -31.01
C GLU A 221 -11.02 -5.06 -29.81
N GLY A 222 -11.27 -5.75 -28.69
CA GLY A 222 -10.31 -5.93 -27.60
C GLY A 222 -10.38 -4.89 -26.49
N VAL A 223 -11.25 -3.87 -26.58
CA VAL A 223 -11.32 -2.79 -25.60
C VAL A 223 -12.73 -2.66 -25.04
N GLY A 224 -12.97 -3.23 -23.88
CA GLY A 224 -14.17 -2.90 -23.11
C GLY A 224 -14.12 -1.44 -22.62
N THR A 225 -15.26 -0.72 -22.66
CA THR A 225 -15.32 0.66 -22.16
C THR A 225 -15.25 0.69 -20.65
N HIS A 226 -14.08 1.01 -20.09
CA HIS A 226 -13.87 1.19 -18.67
C HIS A 226 -14.03 2.64 -18.26
N ILE A 227 -15.24 3.07 -17.87
CA ILE A 227 -15.50 4.48 -17.53
C ILE A 227 -14.84 4.92 -16.24
N PHE A 228 -14.64 4.02 -15.27
CA PHE A 228 -14.21 4.35 -13.90
C PHE A 228 -12.92 3.69 -13.47
N ASN A 229 -12.12 3.18 -14.38
CA ASN A 229 -10.91 2.41 -14.08
C ASN A 229 -9.69 3.32 -13.89
N ALA A 230 -9.53 3.89 -12.71
CA ALA A 230 -8.37 4.72 -12.39
C ALA A 230 -7.06 3.91 -12.43
N LYS A 231 -6.04 4.44 -13.10
CA LYS A 231 -4.65 3.97 -13.02
C LYS A 231 -4.14 4.02 -11.59
N ASP A 232 -3.09 3.28 -11.30
CA ASP A 232 -2.43 3.33 -9.98
C ASP A 232 -1.44 4.50 -9.93
N LEU A 233 -1.36 5.18 -8.78
CA LEU A 233 -0.41 6.27 -8.55
C LEU A 233 1.01 5.73 -8.48
N ASN A 234 1.96 6.44 -9.11
CA ASN A 234 3.40 6.19 -8.98
C ASN A 234 4.17 7.51 -9.08
N LEU A 235 4.65 8.02 -7.98
CA LEU A 235 5.44 9.26 -7.89
C LEU A 235 6.94 8.99 -7.71
N SER A 236 7.42 7.78 -7.98
CA SER A 236 8.86 7.46 -7.84
C SER A 236 9.76 8.29 -8.76
N GLY A 237 9.23 8.78 -9.87
CA GLY A 237 9.93 9.69 -10.78
C GLY A 237 10.02 11.14 -10.28
N HIS A 238 9.20 11.53 -9.29
CA HIS A 238 9.07 12.90 -8.78
C HIS A 238 9.63 13.10 -7.37
N ILE A 239 10.42 12.15 -6.88
CA ILE A 239 11.00 12.23 -5.52
C ILE A 239 11.88 13.47 -5.34
N ALA A 240 12.62 13.86 -6.39
CA ALA A 240 13.46 15.05 -6.34
C ALA A 240 12.63 16.34 -6.11
N GLU A 241 11.57 16.54 -6.88
CA GLU A 241 10.71 17.72 -6.79
C GLU A 241 9.97 17.75 -5.45
N ILE A 242 9.45 16.60 -5.02
CA ILE A 242 8.73 16.48 -3.75
C ILE A 242 9.62 16.84 -2.57
N LEU A 243 10.80 16.23 -2.47
CA LEU A 243 11.69 16.43 -1.32
C LEU A 243 12.37 17.79 -1.34
N SER A 244 12.71 18.32 -2.51
CA SER A 244 13.29 19.67 -2.66
C SER A 244 12.31 20.78 -2.28
N SER A 245 11.00 20.52 -2.31
CA SER A 245 9.97 21.48 -1.90
C SER A 245 10.05 21.83 -0.40
N ASN A 246 10.61 20.95 0.43
CA ASN A 246 10.62 20.98 1.89
C ASN A 246 9.22 21.15 2.54
N ALA A 247 8.15 20.95 1.78
CA ALA A 247 6.78 21.08 2.28
C ALA A 247 6.24 19.75 2.83
N ILE A 248 6.75 18.62 2.36
CA ILE A 248 6.23 17.29 2.66
C ILE A 248 7.03 16.63 3.77
N SER A 249 6.33 16.26 4.84
CA SER A 249 6.92 15.61 6.02
C SER A 249 6.89 14.08 5.93
N ALA A 250 5.91 13.50 5.18
CA ALA A 250 5.77 12.06 5.05
C ALA A 250 5.26 11.64 3.66
N LEU A 251 5.80 10.51 3.18
CA LEU A 251 5.42 9.83 1.93
C LEU A 251 4.63 8.56 2.26
N LYS A 252 3.37 8.50 1.83
CA LYS A 252 2.46 7.40 2.13
C LYS A 252 2.26 6.45 0.97
N ILE A 253 2.41 5.16 1.22
CA ILE A 253 2.09 4.09 0.27
C ILE A 253 0.67 3.59 0.58
N GLU A 254 -0.23 3.55 -0.41
CA GLU A 254 -1.56 2.92 -0.29
C GLU A 254 -1.46 1.43 -0.59
N GLY A 255 -2.18 0.58 0.16
CA GLY A 255 -2.20 -0.84 -0.16
C GLY A 255 -2.41 -1.82 0.99
N ARG A 256 -3.12 -1.47 2.07
CA ARG A 256 -3.37 -2.39 3.22
C ARG A 256 -3.93 -3.76 2.82
N THR A 257 -4.76 -3.81 1.77
CA THR A 257 -5.37 -5.06 1.27
C THR A 257 -4.50 -5.80 0.26
N LYS A 258 -3.39 -5.21 -0.18
CA LYS A 258 -2.46 -5.81 -1.14
C LYS A 258 -1.63 -6.94 -0.49
N SER A 259 -0.87 -7.70 -1.30
CA SER A 259 -0.04 -8.82 -0.84
C SER A 259 1.13 -8.36 0.05
N SER A 260 1.74 -9.30 0.77
CA SER A 260 2.98 -9.08 1.52
C SER A 260 4.12 -8.62 0.62
N TYR A 261 4.26 -9.22 -0.56
CA TYR A 261 5.26 -8.83 -1.55
C TYR A 261 5.07 -7.40 -2.06
N TYR A 262 3.82 -6.97 -2.27
CA TYR A 262 3.55 -5.58 -2.63
C TYR A 262 4.05 -4.61 -1.55
N ALA A 263 3.75 -4.89 -0.28
CA ALA A 263 4.23 -4.06 0.83
C ALA A 263 5.76 -4.03 0.90
N ALA A 264 6.41 -5.18 0.72
CA ALA A 264 7.86 -5.30 0.67
C ALA A 264 8.48 -4.47 -0.46
N GLN A 265 8.05 -4.72 -1.69
CA GLN A 265 8.68 -4.15 -2.89
C GLN A 265 8.42 -2.64 -3.01
N THR A 266 7.19 -2.18 -2.74
CA THR A 266 6.90 -0.74 -2.77
C THR A 266 7.71 0.00 -1.70
N THR A 267 7.74 -0.51 -0.47
CA THR A 267 8.52 0.09 0.62
C THR A 267 10.00 0.15 0.27
N ARG A 268 10.56 -0.98 -0.21
CA ARG A 268 11.98 -1.08 -0.62
C ARG A 268 12.35 -0.03 -1.65
N ILE A 269 11.53 0.13 -2.69
CA ILE A 269 11.86 1.04 -3.80
C ILE A 269 11.71 2.50 -3.39
N TYR A 270 10.65 2.87 -2.65
CA TYR A 270 10.54 4.24 -2.14
C TYR A 270 11.59 4.57 -1.08
N ARG A 271 11.98 3.61 -0.23
CA ARG A 271 13.10 3.81 0.69
C ARG A 271 14.41 4.07 -0.05
N LEU A 272 14.69 3.26 -1.09
CA LEU A 272 15.85 3.46 -1.93
C LEU A 272 15.83 4.84 -2.62
N ALA A 273 14.68 5.24 -3.19
CA ALA A 273 14.55 6.53 -3.85
C ALA A 273 14.78 7.71 -2.89
N VAL A 274 14.30 7.62 -1.66
CA VAL A 274 14.54 8.63 -0.61
C VAL A 274 16.02 8.64 -0.19
N ASP A 275 16.61 7.46 0.05
CA ASP A 275 18.04 7.37 0.41
C ASP A 275 18.93 7.91 -0.73
N ASP A 276 18.64 7.55 -1.98
CA ASP A 276 19.36 8.02 -3.17
C ASP A 276 19.21 9.54 -3.37
N PHE A 277 18.08 10.15 -3.01
CA PHE A 277 17.92 11.60 -3.03
C PHE A 277 18.91 12.29 -2.08
N TYR A 278 18.98 11.85 -0.83
CA TYR A 278 19.89 12.43 0.16
C TYR A 278 21.37 12.14 -0.14
N ASN A 279 21.64 11.06 -0.88
CA ASN A 279 22.99 10.71 -1.34
C ASN A 279 23.35 11.28 -2.72
N ASN A 280 22.45 12.04 -3.38
CA ASN A 280 22.61 12.57 -4.74
C ASN A 280 22.88 11.47 -5.81
N THR A 281 22.21 10.34 -5.70
CA THR A 281 22.39 9.15 -6.57
C THR A 281 21.08 8.67 -7.19
N LEU A 282 20.12 9.56 -7.44
CA LEU A 282 18.78 9.22 -7.95
C LEU A 282 18.82 8.43 -9.26
N LYS A 283 17.93 7.44 -9.36
CA LYS A 283 17.78 6.53 -10.51
C LYS A 283 16.30 6.32 -10.89
N PRO A 284 15.60 7.36 -11.38
CA PRO A 284 14.14 7.29 -11.59
C PRO A 284 13.70 6.13 -12.47
N SER A 285 14.42 5.84 -13.57
CA SER A 285 14.11 4.74 -14.49
C SER A 285 14.20 3.37 -13.80
N PHE A 286 15.15 3.19 -12.87
CA PHE A 286 15.28 1.96 -12.09
C PHE A 286 14.09 1.79 -11.13
N TYR A 287 13.67 2.85 -10.43
CA TYR A 287 12.51 2.77 -9.53
C TYR A 287 11.24 2.43 -10.29
N ALA A 288 11.01 3.07 -11.43
CA ALA A 288 9.86 2.81 -12.30
C ALA A 288 9.85 1.36 -12.78
N SER A 289 11.00 0.83 -13.25
CA SER A 289 11.10 -0.57 -13.73
C SER A 289 10.84 -1.57 -12.61
N GLU A 290 11.37 -1.37 -11.41
CA GLU A 290 11.12 -2.26 -10.28
C GLU A 290 9.66 -2.22 -9.79
N LEU A 291 8.99 -1.06 -9.87
CA LEU A 291 7.58 -0.94 -9.51
C LEU A 291 6.65 -1.56 -10.58
N ASN A 292 7.05 -1.57 -11.85
CA ASN A 292 6.33 -2.27 -12.93
C ASN A 292 6.33 -3.80 -12.76
N THR A 293 7.25 -4.36 -11.95
CA THR A 293 7.23 -5.78 -11.60
C THR A 293 5.98 -6.18 -10.79
N LEU A 294 5.32 -5.22 -10.17
CA LEU A 294 4.09 -5.42 -9.39
C LEU A 294 2.86 -5.36 -10.30
N LYS A 295 1.83 -6.14 -9.95
CA LYS A 295 0.53 -6.05 -10.64
C LYS A 295 -0.08 -4.65 -10.47
N ASN A 296 -0.28 -3.96 -11.59
CA ASN A 296 -0.85 -2.62 -11.66
C ASN A 296 -1.80 -2.49 -12.87
N ARG A 297 -2.55 -1.41 -12.94
CA ARG A 297 -3.48 -1.07 -14.04
C ARG A 297 -2.95 0.05 -14.94
N GLY A 298 -1.66 0.10 -15.14
CA GLY A 298 -0.95 1.27 -15.66
C GLY A 298 -0.74 2.30 -14.55
N PHE A 299 0.33 3.07 -14.69
CA PHE A 299 0.70 4.10 -13.72
C PHE A 299 0.38 5.50 -14.21
N THR A 300 0.10 6.39 -13.25
CA THR A 300 -0.05 7.82 -13.41
C THR A 300 0.68 8.55 -12.29
N ASP A 301 1.16 9.76 -12.52
CA ASP A 301 1.66 10.68 -11.49
C ASP A 301 0.51 11.47 -10.80
N GLY A 302 -0.74 11.10 -11.08
CA GLY A 302 -1.93 11.68 -10.45
C GLY A 302 -2.06 13.19 -10.72
N TYR A 303 -2.34 13.94 -9.67
CA TYR A 303 -2.60 15.39 -9.76
C TYR A 303 -1.56 16.25 -9.01
N LEU A 304 -0.50 15.65 -8.47
CA LEU A 304 0.47 16.38 -7.65
C LEU A 304 1.19 17.47 -8.46
N MET A 305 1.55 17.17 -9.72
CA MET A 305 2.24 18.12 -10.61
C MET A 305 1.29 18.94 -11.47
N ARG A 306 0.04 18.50 -11.65
CA ARG A 306 -0.98 19.14 -12.48
C ARG A 306 -2.35 18.97 -11.83
N ARG A 307 -3.23 19.93 -12.02
CA ARG A 307 -4.59 19.88 -11.48
C ARG A 307 -5.47 18.86 -12.23
N PRO A 308 -6.56 18.34 -11.62
CA PRO A 308 -7.43 17.33 -12.23
C PRO A 308 -7.98 17.69 -13.60
N PHE A 309 -8.31 18.97 -13.83
CA PHE A 309 -8.86 19.43 -15.11
C PHE A 309 -7.81 19.61 -16.22
N GLU A 310 -6.52 19.52 -15.88
CA GLU A 310 -5.41 19.61 -16.83
C GLU A 310 -4.96 18.23 -17.35
N ARG A 311 -5.53 17.15 -16.81
CA ARG A 311 -5.11 15.78 -17.15
C ARG A 311 -6.28 14.85 -17.42
N LEU A 312 -6.17 14.11 -18.54
CA LEU A 312 -7.15 13.11 -18.97
C LEU A 312 -6.60 11.68 -18.90
N ASP A 313 -5.30 11.49 -18.63
CA ASP A 313 -4.61 10.20 -18.70
C ASP A 313 -4.60 9.40 -17.37
N THR A 314 -5.39 9.81 -16.39
CA THR A 314 -5.48 9.14 -15.08
C THR A 314 -6.37 7.90 -15.07
N GLN A 315 -7.04 7.61 -16.18
CA GLN A 315 -7.91 6.45 -16.36
C GLN A 315 -7.29 5.44 -17.33
N ASN A 316 -7.49 4.15 -17.08
CA ASN A 316 -7.15 3.10 -18.03
C ASN A 316 -8.42 2.65 -18.75
N HIS A 317 -8.54 3.02 -20.02
CA HIS A 317 -9.68 2.67 -20.85
C HIS A 317 -9.50 1.36 -21.61
N GLN A 318 -8.31 0.74 -21.53
CA GLN A 318 -7.96 -0.45 -22.31
C GLN A 318 -8.20 -1.76 -21.53
N THR A 319 -7.91 -1.79 -20.24
CA THR A 319 -8.05 -3.03 -19.45
C THR A 319 -8.29 -2.73 -17.96
N ALA A 320 -9.12 -3.55 -17.33
CA ALA A 320 -9.25 -3.61 -15.87
C ALA A 320 -8.30 -4.66 -15.26
N ILE A 321 -7.64 -5.47 -16.07
CA ILE A 321 -6.74 -6.51 -15.63
C ILE A 321 -5.47 -5.86 -15.08
N SER A 322 -5.06 -6.28 -13.89
CA SER A 322 -3.78 -5.86 -13.32
C SER A 322 -2.69 -6.79 -13.80
N GLU A 323 -1.72 -6.24 -14.53
CA GLU A 323 -0.55 -6.95 -15.04
C GLU A 323 0.71 -6.54 -14.30
N GLY A 324 1.74 -7.37 -14.35
CA GLY A 324 3.05 -7.10 -13.79
C GLY A 324 4.08 -8.05 -14.37
N ASP A 325 5.31 -7.56 -14.57
CA ASP A 325 6.36 -8.27 -15.30
C ASP A 325 6.91 -9.48 -14.52
N PHE A 326 6.60 -9.60 -13.23
CA PHE A 326 7.12 -10.68 -12.39
C PHE A 326 6.02 -11.37 -11.58
N GLN A 327 6.23 -12.65 -11.35
CA GLN A 327 5.44 -13.45 -10.42
C GLN A 327 6.27 -13.84 -9.19
N VAL A 328 5.61 -13.92 -8.02
CA VAL A 328 6.23 -14.34 -6.77
C VAL A 328 6.10 -15.85 -6.63
N ASN A 329 7.21 -16.55 -6.71
CA ASN A 329 7.24 -18.01 -6.63
C ASN A 329 7.29 -18.53 -5.19
N GLY A 330 7.92 -17.79 -4.27
CA GLY A 330 8.06 -18.22 -2.90
C GLY A 330 8.19 -17.09 -1.89
N GLU A 331 7.83 -17.38 -0.67
CA GLU A 331 8.00 -16.53 0.51
C GLU A 331 8.79 -17.30 1.56
N ILE A 332 9.93 -16.74 1.99
CA ILE A 332 10.84 -17.38 2.93
C ILE A 332 10.21 -17.41 4.32
N THR A 333 10.36 -18.53 5.02
CA THR A 333 9.91 -18.72 6.41
C THR A 333 10.69 -17.84 7.41
N GLU A 334 10.14 -17.65 8.60
CA GLU A 334 10.79 -16.82 9.64
C GLU A 334 12.14 -17.37 10.08
N ASP A 335 12.32 -18.70 10.05
CA ASP A 335 13.60 -19.36 10.37
C ASP A 335 14.60 -19.35 9.19
N GLY A 336 14.19 -18.88 8.04
CA GLY A 336 15.01 -18.77 6.84
C GLY A 336 15.34 -20.07 6.13
N ARG A 337 14.96 -21.24 6.66
CA ARG A 337 15.40 -22.56 6.15
C ARG A 337 14.54 -23.10 5.00
N PHE A 338 13.34 -22.57 4.87
CA PHE A 338 12.35 -23.04 3.90
C PHE A 338 11.68 -21.86 3.18
N PHE A 339 10.95 -22.15 2.12
CA PHE A 339 9.99 -21.21 1.56
C PHE A 339 8.63 -21.87 1.31
N ALA A 340 7.56 -21.07 1.46
CA ALA A 340 6.22 -21.45 1.07
C ALA A 340 6.02 -21.14 -0.42
N CYS A 341 5.67 -22.13 -1.22
CA CYS A 341 5.41 -21.97 -2.65
C CYS A 341 4.14 -21.14 -2.87
N LYS A 342 4.26 -20.06 -3.65
CA LYS A 342 3.15 -19.16 -4.01
C LYS A 342 2.75 -19.28 -5.47
N PHE A 343 3.70 -19.68 -6.31
CA PHE A 343 3.52 -19.95 -7.74
C PHE A 343 4.37 -21.13 -8.14
N THR A 344 4.03 -21.79 -9.26
CA THR A 344 4.77 -22.97 -9.74
C THR A 344 6.27 -22.73 -9.72
N THR A 345 6.98 -23.61 -9.04
CA THR A 345 8.44 -23.58 -8.89
C THR A 345 9.00 -24.87 -9.46
N THR A 346 10.03 -24.74 -10.31
CA THR A 346 10.68 -25.85 -11.01
C THR A 346 12.18 -25.88 -10.72
N THR A 347 12.80 -27.01 -10.87
CA THR A 347 14.26 -27.15 -10.81
C THR A 347 14.95 -26.39 -11.95
N ASN A 348 16.23 -26.06 -11.76
CA ASN A 348 17.10 -25.40 -12.75
C ASN A 348 16.60 -24.03 -13.25
N THR A 349 15.64 -23.43 -12.56
CA THR A 349 15.16 -22.06 -12.81
C THR A 349 15.84 -21.09 -11.86
N ALA A 350 16.29 -19.94 -12.36
CA ALA A 350 16.87 -18.88 -11.54
C ALA A 350 15.74 -18.00 -10.95
N TYR A 351 15.63 -18.00 -9.64
CA TYR A 351 14.69 -17.16 -8.87
C TYR A 351 15.45 -15.99 -8.26
N GLU A 352 15.07 -14.77 -8.59
CA GLU A 352 15.64 -13.58 -7.95
C GLU A 352 15.18 -13.51 -6.50
N ILE A 353 16.12 -13.25 -5.59
CA ILE A 353 15.86 -13.11 -4.15
C ILE A 353 15.67 -11.64 -3.83
N ILE A 354 14.48 -11.27 -3.36
CA ILE A 354 14.18 -9.94 -2.84
C ILE A 354 14.23 -10.01 -1.32
N ALA A 355 15.27 -9.43 -0.74
CA ALA A 355 15.54 -9.49 0.69
C ALA A 355 15.25 -8.15 1.40
N PRO A 356 15.03 -8.18 2.75
CA PRO A 356 14.93 -6.99 3.58
C PRO A 356 16.14 -6.04 3.44
N LYS A 357 15.93 -4.78 3.84
CA LYS A 357 17.00 -3.76 3.82
C LYS A 357 18.17 -4.24 4.68
N ASN A 358 19.39 -4.10 4.16
CA ASN A 358 20.65 -4.48 4.82
C ASN A 358 20.83 -5.99 5.11
N ALA A 359 19.95 -6.84 4.61
CA ALA A 359 20.13 -8.28 4.76
C ALA A 359 21.26 -8.81 3.87
N ALA A 360 22.17 -9.58 4.45
CA ALA A 360 23.25 -10.23 3.72
C ALA A 360 22.78 -11.57 3.17
N ILE A 361 23.15 -11.87 1.93
CA ILE A 361 22.93 -13.16 1.29
C ILE A 361 24.30 -13.74 0.95
N THR A 362 24.61 -14.91 1.54
CA THR A 362 25.89 -15.58 1.31
C THR A 362 25.77 -16.56 0.14
N PRO A 363 26.60 -16.43 -0.90
CA PRO A 363 26.67 -17.41 -1.98
C PRO A 363 27.04 -18.78 -1.46
N ILE A 364 26.37 -19.82 -1.98
CA ILE A 364 26.64 -21.22 -1.64
C ILE A 364 26.28 -22.14 -2.82
N VAL A 365 26.93 -23.30 -2.88
CA VAL A 365 26.58 -24.38 -3.78
C VAL A 365 26.59 -25.67 -2.98
N ASN A 366 25.55 -26.47 -3.08
CA ASN A 366 25.47 -27.81 -2.50
C ASN A 366 24.56 -28.73 -3.33
N GLU A 367 24.23 -29.90 -2.83
CA GLU A 367 23.40 -30.89 -3.53
C GLU A 367 21.92 -30.45 -3.74
N ILE A 368 21.41 -29.50 -2.95
CA ILE A 368 20.02 -28.97 -3.06
C ILE A 368 19.95 -27.91 -4.15
N GLY A 369 21.00 -27.07 -4.28
CA GLY A 369 21.00 -26.00 -5.24
C GLY A 369 22.15 -25.00 -5.02
N LYS A 370 22.04 -23.85 -5.67
CA LYS A 370 23.00 -22.75 -5.52
C LYS A 370 22.31 -21.42 -5.24
N ILE A 371 22.97 -20.60 -4.41
CA ILE A 371 22.69 -19.18 -4.25
C ILE A 371 23.91 -18.44 -4.77
N TYR A 372 23.69 -17.45 -5.67
CA TYR A 372 24.78 -16.69 -6.28
C TYR A 372 24.37 -15.23 -6.50
N THR A 373 25.35 -14.36 -6.71
CA THR A 373 25.13 -12.95 -7.03
C THR A 373 25.58 -12.68 -8.46
N PHE A 374 24.73 -12.01 -9.22
CA PHE A 374 25.03 -11.54 -10.56
C PHE A 374 24.48 -10.10 -10.70
N GLU A 375 25.28 -9.16 -11.23
CA GLU A 375 24.90 -7.76 -11.40
C GLU A 375 24.24 -7.12 -10.15
N LYS A 376 24.82 -7.36 -8.98
CA LYS A 376 24.33 -6.89 -7.67
C LYS A 376 22.94 -7.44 -7.25
N ARG A 377 22.43 -8.46 -7.94
CA ARG A 377 21.21 -9.18 -7.59
C ARG A 377 21.56 -10.60 -7.14
N SER A 378 20.82 -11.11 -6.18
CA SER A 378 21.02 -12.47 -5.67
C SER A 378 19.96 -13.40 -6.24
N TYR A 379 20.37 -14.62 -6.58
CA TYR A 379 19.54 -15.63 -7.22
C TYR A 379 19.66 -16.96 -6.50
N LEU A 380 18.54 -17.68 -6.48
CA LEU A 380 18.44 -19.08 -6.08
C LEU A 380 18.18 -19.95 -7.31
N VAL A 381 18.93 -21.05 -7.45
CA VAL A 381 18.62 -22.14 -8.39
C VAL A 381 18.55 -23.43 -7.59
N LEU A 382 17.45 -24.15 -7.69
CA LEU A 382 17.29 -25.46 -7.07
C LEU A 382 17.65 -26.56 -8.08
N TYR A 383 18.51 -27.51 -7.71
CA TYR A 383 18.81 -28.69 -8.49
C TYR A 383 17.76 -29.79 -8.25
N LYS A 384 17.19 -29.81 -7.03
CA LYS A 384 16.07 -30.64 -6.63
C LYS A 384 15.13 -29.85 -5.71
N ILE A 385 13.85 -30.13 -5.76
CA ILE A 385 12.86 -29.58 -4.83
C ILE A 385 12.69 -30.60 -3.71
N LEU A 386 13.28 -30.30 -2.56
CA LEU A 386 13.21 -31.14 -1.37
C LEU A 386 12.24 -30.51 -0.37
N LEU A 387 11.17 -31.24 -0.04
CA LEU A 387 10.19 -30.80 0.94
C LEU A 387 10.70 -30.99 2.37
N GLU A 388 10.02 -30.37 3.34
CA GLU A 388 10.36 -30.50 4.77
C GLU A 388 10.29 -31.95 5.27
N ASN A 389 9.44 -32.81 4.68
CA ASN A 389 9.31 -34.24 4.96
C ASN A 389 10.31 -35.11 4.16
N ASN A 390 11.30 -34.50 3.52
CA ASN A 390 12.31 -35.12 2.65
C ASN A 390 11.79 -35.77 1.35
N THR A 391 10.55 -35.45 0.94
CA THR A 391 10.07 -35.87 -0.40
C THR A 391 10.75 -34.99 -1.46
N GLU A 392 11.27 -35.64 -2.51
CA GLU A 392 11.89 -34.96 -3.65
C GLU A 392 10.91 -34.83 -4.81
N LEU A 393 10.88 -33.65 -5.43
CA LEU A 393 10.01 -33.28 -6.56
C LEU A 393 10.84 -32.56 -7.63
N GLU A 394 10.38 -32.57 -8.87
CA GLU A 394 10.92 -31.74 -9.96
C GLU A 394 10.15 -30.40 -10.08
N THR A 395 8.88 -30.43 -9.69
CA THR A 395 7.99 -29.27 -9.76
C THR A 395 7.06 -29.25 -8.54
N ILE A 396 6.84 -28.06 -7.99
CA ILE A 396 5.82 -27.83 -6.95
C ILE A 396 4.88 -26.71 -7.41
N HIS A 397 3.57 -26.92 -7.23
CA HIS A 397 2.51 -26.00 -7.64
C HIS A 397 2.03 -25.13 -6.48
N SER A 398 1.42 -23.99 -6.82
CA SER A 398 0.72 -23.12 -5.84
C SER A 398 -0.36 -23.90 -5.10
N GLY A 399 -0.54 -23.56 -3.83
CA GLY A 399 -1.52 -24.24 -2.95
C GLY A 399 -0.97 -25.47 -2.23
N ASN A 400 0.26 -25.92 -2.52
CA ASN A 400 0.91 -26.93 -1.70
C ASN A 400 1.24 -26.36 -0.32
N VAL A 401 0.86 -27.08 0.73
CA VAL A 401 1.09 -26.68 2.12
C VAL A 401 2.50 -27.01 2.63
N ASN A 402 3.19 -27.94 1.96
CA ASN A 402 4.54 -28.33 2.34
C ASN A 402 5.56 -27.25 1.97
N LEU A 403 6.50 -27.03 2.85
CA LEU A 403 7.59 -26.08 2.67
C LEU A 403 8.73 -26.71 1.87
N VAL A 404 9.36 -25.90 1.01
CA VAL A 404 10.53 -26.31 0.22
C VAL A 404 11.80 -25.87 0.93
N ARG A 405 12.73 -26.81 1.10
CA ARG A 405 14.03 -26.60 1.74
C ARG A 405 14.95 -25.76 0.86
N LEU A 406 15.65 -24.83 1.48
CA LEU A 406 16.67 -24.01 0.84
C LEU A 406 18.07 -24.64 0.94
N PRO A 407 18.99 -24.33 0.00
CA PRO A 407 20.40 -24.75 0.07
C PRO A 407 21.12 -24.21 1.31
N ALA A 408 20.76 -23.00 1.73
CA ALA A 408 21.20 -22.36 2.98
C ALA A 408 20.11 -21.43 3.49
N PRO A 409 20.12 -21.05 4.78
CA PRO A 409 19.17 -20.10 5.31
C PRO A 409 19.25 -18.76 4.57
N LEU A 410 18.09 -18.24 4.18
CA LEU A 410 17.92 -16.88 3.65
C LEU A 410 17.31 -15.96 4.72
N PRO A 411 17.51 -14.65 4.62
CA PRO A 411 16.91 -13.71 5.56
C PRO A 411 15.38 -13.90 5.61
N ALA A 412 14.81 -13.91 6.81
CA ALA A 412 13.37 -13.95 7.02
C ALA A 412 12.67 -12.84 6.21
N PHE A 413 11.41 -13.08 5.82
CA PHE A 413 10.61 -12.16 5.00
C PHE A 413 11.15 -11.90 3.57
N SER A 414 12.15 -12.64 3.10
CA SER A 414 12.58 -12.57 1.70
C SER A 414 11.56 -13.23 0.78
N PHE A 415 11.59 -12.84 -0.50
CA PHE A 415 10.74 -13.40 -1.55
C PHE A 415 11.57 -13.91 -2.71
N LEU A 416 11.05 -14.95 -3.37
CA LEU A 416 11.58 -15.49 -4.62
C LEU A 416 10.67 -15.04 -5.75
N ARG A 417 11.23 -14.49 -6.83
CA ARG A 417 10.46 -14.06 -7.99
C ARG A 417 11.11 -14.49 -9.32
N THR A 418 10.28 -14.68 -10.33
CA THR A 418 10.71 -14.84 -11.72
C THR A 418 9.92 -13.93 -12.63
N GLN A 419 10.42 -13.72 -13.85
CA GLN A 419 9.65 -13.04 -14.88
C GLN A 419 8.36 -13.83 -15.15
N ALA A 420 7.24 -13.13 -15.26
CA ALA A 420 5.97 -13.76 -15.61
C ALA A 420 6.07 -14.35 -17.02
N ARG A 421 5.60 -15.57 -17.19
CA ARG A 421 5.47 -16.12 -18.55
C ARG A 421 4.30 -15.42 -19.21
N VAL A 422 4.56 -14.71 -20.30
CA VAL A 422 3.55 -14.10 -21.17
C VAL A 422 2.78 -15.21 -21.90
#